data_446a89f95ef9468b732f2e63810fbf1c
#
_entry.id   446a89f95ef9468b732f2e63810fbf1c
#
_cell.length_a   1.000
_cell.length_b   1.000
_cell.length_c   1.000
_cell.angle_alpha   90.00
_cell.angle_beta   90.00
_cell.angle_gamma   90.00
#
_symmetry.space_group_name_H-M   'P 1'
#
loop_
_entity.id
_entity.type
_entity.pdbx_description
1 polymer ?
#
loop_
_entity_poly.entity_id
_entity_poly.type
_entity_poly.pdbx_seq_one_letter_code
_entity_poly.pdbx_strand_id
1 'polypeptide(L)'
;GGNAQIKAMKKVAGTLKLIYSQYRELQSFAQFGSDLDADTKARLAQGERIVEVLKQNRSAPVPVEKQVAILYATIHDYLVNVKVPDVAEYEKSLYEYLDNDAAGAAVMDTIRTTGNLDKDTEEQLKAVLTRYTESFVKAH
;
A
#
# COMPACT_ATOMS: atom_id res chain seq x y z
N GLY A 1 12.27 10.26 11.95
CA GLY A 1 13.14 9.15 12.02
C GLY A 1 12.47 7.93 12.58
N GLY A 2 13.24 6.85 12.62
CA GLY A 2 12.74 5.57 13.07
C GLY A 2 12.16 5.57 14.47
N ASN A 3 12.63 6.46 15.31
CA ASN A 3 12.18 6.54 16.70
C ASN A 3 10.73 7.00 16.84
N ALA A 4 10.22 7.68 15.83
CA ALA A 4 8.86 8.19 15.86
C ALA A 4 7.84 7.24 15.23
N GLN A 5 8.28 6.12 14.69
CA GLN A 5 7.37 5.19 14.03
C GLN A 5 6.58 4.39 15.05
N ILE A 6 5.26 4.34 14.82
CA ILE A 6 4.37 3.48 15.60
C ILE A 6 4.56 2.02 15.15
N LYS A 7 4.09 1.07 15.97
CA LYS A 7 4.25 -0.36 15.68
C LYS A 7 3.64 -0.76 14.35
N ALA A 8 2.46 -0.22 14.02
CA ALA A 8 1.79 -0.50 12.75
C ALA A 8 2.68 -0.12 11.56
N MET A 9 3.30 1.07 11.63
CA MET A 9 4.18 1.54 10.56
C MET A 9 5.45 0.68 10.46
N LYS A 10 6.04 0.30 11.59
CA LYS A 10 7.22 -0.56 11.58
C LYS A 10 6.93 -1.90 10.91
N LYS A 11 5.74 -2.45 11.19
CA LYS A 11 5.32 -3.73 10.61
C LYS A 11 5.20 -3.65 9.09
N VAL A 12 4.47 -2.65 8.58
CA VAL A 12 4.28 -2.51 7.14
C VAL A 12 5.56 -2.06 6.44
N ALA A 13 6.34 -1.18 7.06
CA ALA A 13 7.58 -0.70 6.47
C ALA A 13 8.63 -1.82 6.35
N GLY A 14 8.70 -2.70 7.34
CA GLY A 14 9.60 -3.85 7.29
C GLY A 14 9.26 -4.79 6.15
N THR A 15 7.99 -5.12 5.99
CA THR A 15 7.52 -5.95 4.88
C THR A 15 7.76 -5.27 3.54
N LEU A 16 7.47 -3.98 3.46
CA LEU A 16 7.68 -3.20 2.25
C LEU A 16 9.15 -3.21 1.82
N LYS A 17 10.05 -3.04 2.79
CA LYS A 17 11.48 -3.05 2.54
C LYS A 17 11.94 -4.37 1.95
N LEU A 18 11.43 -5.48 2.51
CA LEU A 18 11.75 -6.82 2.00
C LEU A 18 11.26 -7.01 0.58
N ILE A 19 10.00 -6.64 0.30
CA ILE A 19 9.41 -6.77 -1.03
C ILE A 19 10.16 -5.89 -2.03
N TYR A 20 10.51 -4.66 -1.65
CA TYR A 20 11.24 -3.75 -2.52
C TYR A 20 12.63 -4.30 -2.85
N SER A 21 13.32 -4.89 -1.87
CA SER A 21 14.62 -5.52 -2.08
C SER A 21 14.52 -6.66 -3.09
N GLN A 22 13.49 -7.50 -2.96
CA GLN A 22 13.22 -8.59 -3.90
C GLN A 22 12.90 -8.04 -5.31
N TYR A 23 12.14 -6.96 -5.38
CA TYR A 23 11.84 -6.30 -6.64
C TYR A 23 13.11 -5.84 -7.34
N ARG A 24 14.04 -5.23 -6.60
CA ARG A 24 15.30 -4.74 -7.17
C ARG A 24 16.13 -5.89 -7.74
N GLU A 25 16.16 -7.02 -7.04
CA GLU A 25 16.85 -8.21 -7.54
C GLU A 25 16.19 -8.75 -8.81
N LEU A 26 14.88 -8.84 -8.82
CA LEU A 26 14.13 -9.31 -9.98
C LEU A 26 14.28 -8.36 -11.18
N GLN A 27 14.32 -7.07 -10.92
CA GLN A 27 14.51 -6.07 -11.97
C GLN A 27 15.86 -6.24 -12.64
N SER A 28 16.89 -6.46 -11.85
CA SER A 28 18.24 -6.72 -12.37
C SER A 28 18.27 -8.01 -13.19
N PHE A 29 17.63 -9.06 -12.68
CA PHE A 29 17.54 -10.35 -13.37
C PHE A 29 16.77 -10.22 -14.69
N ALA A 30 15.69 -9.46 -14.69
CA ALA A 30 14.84 -9.29 -15.87
C ALA A 30 15.55 -8.61 -17.03
N GLN A 31 16.59 -7.83 -16.76
CA GLN A 31 17.39 -7.19 -17.81
C GLN A 31 18.14 -8.22 -18.66
N PHE A 32 18.42 -9.38 -18.10
CA PHE A 32 19.18 -10.43 -18.79
C PHE A 32 18.32 -11.59 -19.28
N GLY A 33 17.08 -11.69 -18.78
CA GLY A 33 16.17 -12.75 -19.15
C GLY A 33 15.08 -12.25 -20.09
N SER A 34 14.80 -13.01 -21.13
CA SER A 34 13.79 -12.65 -22.10
C SER A 34 12.40 -13.20 -21.72
N ASP A 35 12.37 -14.35 -21.02
CA ASP A 35 11.13 -15.01 -20.69
C ASP A 35 10.90 -14.99 -19.18
N LEU A 36 9.93 -14.18 -18.76
CA LEU A 36 9.56 -14.10 -17.36
C LEU A 36 8.26 -14.86 -17.15
N ASP A 37 8.21 -15.66 -16.08
CA ASP A 37 6.97 -16.35 -15.74
C ASP A 37 5.95 -15.38 -15.15
N ALA A 38 4.71 -15.85 -14.97
CA ALA A 38 3.62 -15.01 -14.48
C ALA A 38 3.89 -14.49 -13.07
N ASP A 39 4.48 -15.31 -12.21
CA ASP A 39 4.79 -14.94 -10.84
C ASP A 39 5.82 -13.80 -10.80
N THR A 40 6.87 -13.91 -11.59
CA THR A 40 7.91 -12.88 -11.68
C THR A 40 7.33 -11.57 -12.21
N LYS A 41 6.48 -11.65 -13.25
CA LYS A 41 5.82 -10.47 -13.79
C LYS A 41 4.93 -9.79 -12.74
N ALA A 42 4.21 -10.59 -11.95
CA ALA A 42 3.35 -10.04 -10.89
C ALA A 42 4.17 -9.33 -9.82
N ARG A 43 5.32 -9.88 -9.44
CA ARG A 43 6.21 -9.25 -8.45
C ARG A 43 6.81 -7.95 -8.96
N LEU A 44 7.19 -7.92 -10.24
CA LEU A 44 7.69 -6.69 -10.88
C LEU A 44 6.59 -5.62 -10.92
N ALA A 45 5.37 -6.02 -11.24
CA ALA A 45 4.24 -5.11 -11.26
C ALA A 45 3.95 -4.54 -9.86
N GLN A 46 4.02 -5.36 -8.83
CA GLN A 46 3.86 -4.91 -7.45
C GLN A 46 4.96 -3.90 -7.09
N GLY A 47 6.20 -4.19 -7.46
CA GLY A 47 7.33 -3.30 -7.18
C GLY A 47 7.18 -1.94 -7.85
N GLU A 48 6.67 -1.91 -9.09
CA GLU A 48 6.42 -0.65 -9.79
C GLU A 48 5.42 0.22 -9.03
N ARG A 49 4.38 -0.39 -8.46
CA ARG A 49 3.38 0.32 -7.67
C ARG A 49 3.95 0.82 -6.35
N ILE A 50 4.83 0.04 -5.73
CA ILE A 50 5.55 0.48 -4.52
C ILE A 50 6.36 1.74 -4.81
N VAL A 51 7.09 1.76 -5.93
CA VAL A 51 7.87 2.92 -6.32
C VAL A 51 6.98 4.15 -6.48
N GLU A 52 5.82 3.99 -7.15
CA GLU A 52 4.90 5.10 -7.34
C GLU A 52 4.34 5.63 -6.01
N VAL A 53 3.98 4.73 -5.09
CA VAL A 53 3.48 5.12 -3.77
C VAL A 53 4.56 5.90 -3.00
N LEU A 54 5.81 5.42 -3.03
CA LEU A 54 6.91 6.09 -2.34
C LEU A 54 7.18 7.47 -2.91
N LYS A 55 7.03 7.66 -4.22
CA LYS A 55 7.18 8.97 -4.85
C LYS A 55 6.13 9.95 -4.33
N GLN A 56 4.88 9.52 -4.22
CA GLN A 56 3.81 10.39 -3.75
C GLN A 56 4.05 10.80 -2.30
N ASN A 57 4.53 9.90 -1.46
CA ASN A 57 4.78 10.19 -0.05
C ASN A 57 5.87 11.23 0.16
N ARG A 58 6.77 11.40 -0.80
CA ARG A 58 7.83 12.42 -0.71
C ARG A 58 7.32 13.82 -0.98
N SER A 59 6.26 13.96 -1.78
CA SER A 59 5.81 15.27 -2.23
C SER A 59 4.82 15.92 -1.28
N ALA A 60 4.19 15.16 -0.37
CA ALA A 60 3.20 15.71 0.56
C ALA A 60 3.20 14.94 1.88
N PRO A 61 3.20 15.64 3.02
CA PRO A 61 3.08 14.97 4.32
C PRO A 61 1.72 14.27 4.42
N VAL A 62 1.73 13.06 4.93
CA VAL A 62 0.53 12.25 5.09
C VAL A 62 0.50 11.72 6.53
N PRO A 63 -0.65 11.79 7.23
CA PRO A 63 -0.76 11.21 8.57
C PRO A 63 -0.31 9.75 8.57
N VAL A 64 0.35 9.32 9.65
CA VAL A 64 0.96 7.99 9.72
C VAL A 64 -0.06 6.87 9.54
N GLU A 65 -1.27 7.03 10.07
CA GLU A 65 -2.31 6.01 9.94
C GLU A 65 -2.73 5.82 8.48
N LYS A 66 -2.75 6.89 7.70
CA LYS A 66 -3.05 6.81 6.26
C LYS A 66 -1.88 6.21 5.49
N GLN A 67 -0.65 6.50 5.89
CA GLN A 67 0.52 5.85 5.31
C GLN A 67 0.48 4.34 5.52
N VAL A 68 0.09 3.91 6.72
CA VAL A 68 -0.07 2.49 7.01
C VAL A 68 -1.08 1.86 6.06
N ALA A 69 -2.21 2.54 5.84
CA ALA A 69 -3.27 2.03 4.96
C ALA A 69 -2.78 1.86 3.52
N ILE A 70 -2.14 2.87 2.95
CA ILE A 70 -1.69 2.79 1.54
C ILE A 70 -0.56 1.77 1.37
N LEU A 71 0.37 1.71 2.32
CA LEU A 71 1.45 0.72 2.25
C LEU A 71 0.90 -0.69 2.42
N TYR A 72 -0.06 -0.88 3.31
CA TYR A 72 -0.73 -2.16 3.47
C TYR A 72 -1.41 -2.61 2.18
N ALA A 73 -2.13 -1.69 1.54
CA ALA A 73 -2.80 -1.97 0.27
C ALA A 73 -1.81 -2.39 -0.81
N THR A 74 -0.66 -1.72 -0.87
CA THR A 74 0.37 -2.03 -1.86
C THR A 74 1.00 -3.39 -1.61
N ILE A 75 1.29 -3.69 -0.34
CA ILE A 75 1.92 -4.96 0.04
C ILE A 75 0.99 -6.15 -0.22
N HIS A 76 -0.31 -5.99 0.01
CA HIS A 76 -1.27 -7.09 -0.05
C HIS A 76 -2.04 -7.15 -1.37
N ASP A 77 -1.44 -6.63 -2.45
CA ASP A 77 -1.92 -6.78 -3.83
C ASP A 77 -3.24 -6.12 -4.15
N TYR A 78 -3.68 -5.14 -3.34
CA TYR A 78 -4.89 -4.38 -3.66
C TYR A 78 -4.72 -3.53 -4.93
N LEU A 79 -3.49 -3.17 -5.27
CA LEU A 79 -3.21 -2.35 -6.43
C LEU A 79 -2.94 -3.15 -7.70
N VAL A 80 -3.09 -4.47 -7.66
CA VAL A 80 -2.76 -5.33 -8.80
C VAL A 80 -3.59 -4.96 -10.04
N ASN A 81 -4.83 -4.54 -9.86
CA ASN A 81 -5.71 -4.12 -10.95
C ASN A 81 -5.72 -2.60 -11.17
N VAL A 82 -4.88 -1.88 -10.45
CA VAL A 82 -4.72 -0.43 -10.62
C VAL A 82 -3.51 -0.21 -11.53
N LYS A 83 -3.73 0.52 -12.61
CA LYS A 83 -2.64 0.82 -13.55
C LYS A 83 -1.63 1.74 -12.89
N VAL A 84 -0.35 1.57 -13.24
CA VAL A 84 0.73 2.37 -12.65
C VAL A 84 0.44 3.88 -12.73
N PRO A 85 -0.02 4.43 -13.89
CA PRO A 85 -0.34 5.86 -13.95
C PRO A 85 -1.49 6.29 -13.04
N ASP A 86 -2.34 5.36 -12.59
CA ASP A 86 -3.48 5.65 -11.74
C ASP A 86 -3.17 5.52 -10.26
N VAL A 87 -1.95 5.11 -9.88
CA VAL A 87 -1.59 4.89 -8.47
C VAL A 87 -1.71 6.18 -7.66
N ALA A 88 -1.28 7.31 -8.21
CA ALA A 88 -1.38 8.59 -7.51
C ALA A 88 -2.84 8.94 -7.19
N GLU A 89 -3.73 8.72 -8.16
CA GLU A 89 -5.17 8.97 -7.98
C GLU A 89 -5.76 7.99 -6.98
N TYR A 90 -5.37 6.72 -7.02
CA TYR A 90 -5.81 5.72 -6.06
C TYR A 90 -5.46 6.14 -4.64
N GLU A 91 -4.23 6.59 -4.45
CA GLU A 91 -3.75 7.01 -3.13
C GLU A 91 -4.52 8.22 -2.61
N LYS A 92 -4.67 9.24 -3.45
CA LYS A 92 -5.39 10.46 -3.08
C LYS A 92 -6.85 10.16 -2.74
N SER A 93 -7.51 9.40 -3.59
CA SER A 93 -8.92 9.03 -3.37
C SER A 93 -9.10 8.13 -2.16
N LEU A 94 -8.12 7.27 -1.87
CA LEU A 94 -8.15 6.43 -0.69
C LEU A 94 -8.14 7.30 0.58
N TYR A 95 -7.30 8.32 0.63
CA TYR A 95 -7.25 9.20 1.80
C TYR A 95 -8.58 9.89 2.04
N GLU A 96 -9.22 10.36 0.98
CA GLU A 96 -10.55 10.96 1.08
C GLU A 96 -11.60 9.95 1.54
N TYR A 97 -11.55 8.75 0.98
CA TYR A 97 -12.46 7.68 1.35
C TYR A 97 -12.32 7.32 2.83
N LEU A 98 -11.10 7.22 3.34
CA LEU A 98 -10.85 6.90 4.75
C LEU A 98 -11.38 7.98 5.69
N ASP A 99 -11.41 9.23 5.25
CA ASP A 99 -11.96 10.32 6.05
C ASP A 99 -13.49 10.32 6.06
N ASN A 100 -14.10 9.87 4.97
CA ASN A 100 -15.56 10.00 4.77
C ASN A 100 -16.33 8.71 5.03
N ASP A 101 -15.67 7.56 5.02
CA ASP A 101 -16.31 6.28 5.29
C ASP A 101 -16.26 5.99 6.79
N ALA A 102 -17.41 5.65 7.39
CA ALA A 102 -17.49 5.43 8.84
C ALA A 102 -16.53 4.32 9.30
N ALA A 103 -16.49 3.19 8.59
CA ALA A 103 -15.59 2.10 8.92
C ALA A 103 -14.13 2.47 8.70
N GLY A 104 -13.85 3.20 7.61
CA GLY A 104 -12.50 3.67 7.32
C GLY A 104 -11.99 4.63 8.37
N ALA A 105 -12.82 5.59 8.75
CA ALA A 105 -12.46 6.56 9.78
C ALA A 105 -12.21 5.88 11.13
N ALA A 106 -13.02 4.87 11.47
CA ALA A 106 -12.84 4.12 12.71
C ALA A 106 -11.53 3.37 12.74
N VAL A 107 -11.14 2.74 11.63
CA VAL A 107 -9.87 2.02 11.53
C VAL A 107 -8.69 3.01 11.65
N MET A 108 -8.78 4.14 10.98
CA MET A 108 -7.75 5.18 11.06
C MET A 108 -7.59 5.69 12.50
N ASP A 109 -8.70 5.93 13.16
CA ASP A 109 -8.68 6.39 14.54
C ASP A 109 -8.04 5.35 15.47
N THR A 110 -8.35 4.08 15.28
CA THR A 110 -7.78 2.99 16.07
C THR A 110 -6.26 2.93 15.88
N ILE A 111 -5.78 2.99 14.64
CA ILE A 111 -4.34 2.97 14.35
C ILE A 111 -3.65 4.18 14.96
N ARG A 112 -4.27 5.37 14.83
CA ARG A 112 -3.70 6.60 15.37
C ARG A 112 -3.58 6.55 16.89
N THR A 113 -4.61 6.06 17.57
CA THR A 113 -4.65 6.08 19.04
C THR A 113 -3.87 4.95 19.67
N THR A 114 -3.90 3.74 19.08
CA THR A 114 -3.19 2.58 19.64
C THR A 114 -1.78 2.41 19.11
N GLY A 115 -1.51 2.92 17.91
CA GLY A 115 -0.25 2.71 17.22
C GLY A 115 -0.05 1.27 16.76
N ASN A 116 -1.08 0.45 16.80
CA ASN A 116 -1.00 -0.98 16.49
C ASN A 116 -1.88 -1.35 15.32
N LEU A 117 -1.46 -2.39 14.60
CA LEU A 117 -2.29 -3.05 13.60
C LEU A 117 -2.46 -4.49 14.07
N ASP A 118 -3.35 -4.67 15.06
CA ASP A 118 -3.64 -6.00 15.58
C ASP A 118 -4.56 -6.75 14.62
N LYS A 119 -4.86 -8.01 14.93
CA LYS A 119 -5.62 -8.87 14.05
C LYS A 119 -7.01 -8.31 13.73
N ASP A 120 -7.72 -7.81 14.74
CA ASP A 120 -9.06 -7.24 14.54
C ASP A 120 -9.01 -5.98 13.68
N THR A 121 -8.07 -5.09 13.97
CA THR A 121 -7.88 -3.87 13.20
C THR A 121 -7.48 -4.18 11.76
N GLU A 122 -6.62 -5.17 11.58
CA GLU A 122 -6.21 -5.61 10.25
C GLU A 122 -7.39 -6.14 9.45
N GLU A 123 -8.26 -6.94 10.06
CA GLU A 123 -9.45 -7.45 9.38
C GLU A 123 -10.38 -6.32 8.94
N GLN A 124 -10.56 -5.31 9.79
CA GLN A 124 -11.36 -4.14 9.47
C GLN A 124 -10.73 -3.36 8.32
N LEU A 125 -9.42 -3.18 8.34
CA LEU A 125 -8.70 -2.49 7.28
C LEU A 125 -8.83 -3.24 5.95
N LYS A 126 -8.71 -4.57 5.97
CA LYS A 126 -8.90 -5.38 4.76
C LYS A 126 -10.28 -5.18 4.15
N ALA A 127 -11.31 -5.16 4.98
CA ALA A 127 -12.69 -4.97 4.51
C ALA A 127 -12.86 -3.59 3.85
N VAL A 128 -12.32 -2.56 4.48
CA VAL A 128 -12.37 -1.19 3.96
C VAL A 128 -11.64 -1.09 2.62
N LEU A 129 -10.42 -1.63 2.56
CA LEU A 129 -9.61 -1.59 1.34
C LEU A 129 -10.25 -2.39 0.22
N THR A 130 -10.86 -3.52 0.53
CA THR A 130 -11.55 -4.34 -0.49
C THR A 130 -12.69 -3.56 -1.13
N ARG A 131 -13.55 -2.94 -0.32
CA ARG A 131 -14.67 -2.15 -0.83
C ARG A 131 -14.20 -0.96 -1.65
N TYR A 132 -13.21 -0.23 -1.13
CA TYR A 132 -12.68 0.93 -1.82
C TYR A 132 -12.05 0.55 -3.15
N THR A 133 -11.20 -0.48 -3.15
CA THR A 133 -10.47 -0.90 -4.35
C THR A 133 -11.42 -1.38 -5.44
N GLU A 134 -12.44 -2.17 -5.07
CA GLU A 134 -13.43 -2.61 -6.04
C GLU A 134 -14.14 -1.41 -6.69
N SER A 135 -14.51 -0.43 -5.90
CA SER A 135 -15.15 0.79 -6.39
C SER A 135 -14.22 1.57 -7.32
N PHE A 136 -12.95 1.71 -6.95
CA PHE A 136 -11.97 2.43 -7.76
C PHE A 136 -11.74 1.76 -9.10
N VAL A 137 -11.56 0.45 -9.10
CA VAL A 137 -11.30 -0.32 -10.32
C VAL A 137 -12.50 -0.23 -11.27
N LYS A 138 -13.74 -0.28 -10.75
CA LYS A 138 -14.94 -0.12 -11.57
C LYS A 138 -15.03 1.24 -12.23
N ALA A 139 -14.58 2.30 -11.54
CA ALA A 139 -14.65 3.66 -12.05
C ALA A 139 -13.53 3.98 -13.05
N HIS A 140 -12.52 3.19 -13.08
CA HIS A 140 -11.34 3.39 -13.93
C HIS A 140 -11.09 2.18 -14.82
#